data_e057a9af722d3eea34048e928f9e5caa
#
_entry.id   e057a9af722d3eea34048e928f9e5caa
#
_cell.length_a   1.000
_cell.length_b   1.000
_cell.length_c   1.000
_cell.angle_alpha   90.00
_cell.angle_beta   90.00
_cell.angle_gamma   90.00
#
_symmetry.space_group_name_H-M   'P 1'
#
loop_
_entity.id
_entity.type
_entity.pdbx_description
1 polymer ?
#
loop_
_entity_poly.entity_id
_entity_poly.type
_entity_poly.pdbx_seq_one_letter_code
_entity_poly.pdbx_strand_id
1 'polypeptide(L)'
;MIDNIIGHKDTKKQLEIAIRSAKSRNENIPHILFSGVAGCGKTTMGIEMSRAANVDFLAVSPDDFSDREPVLRILDKLNHSNYDERGNRTGELKPTMVFVDEIHRMPRRGQEILGIAMEKFMLESGKANKYYWIPYFTLIGATTDDGELTKPFREKFKLRFLFETYSEPEIAEIILMHAQRLQTIISHKAARTIAQRSRGVPRTAISFLERSRDYAHFIKAKVITSQAVLDNFKTMGIDSKGLTGAEIKILKTLYTSKEPIGLDNLAIVSNEAKKNLTETIEPFLIRQGLMVRSGKGRLITDEGRKHLEGNDYLGVSIRKQEIDPDYVRS
;
A
#
# COMPACT_ATOMS: atom_id res chain seq x y z
N MET A 1 3.73 -11.11 20.01
CA MET A 1 2.58 -10.25 19.62
C MET A 1 3.01 -9.37 18.45
N ILE A 2 2.07 -8.96 17.60
CA ILE A 2 2.35 -8.09 16.43
C ILE A 2 2.29 -6.64 16.90
N ASP A 3 3.25 -6.25 17.78
CA ASP A 3 3.21 -4.96 18.49
C ASP A 3 3.88 -3.81 17.71
N ASN A 4 4.77 -4.13 16.77
CA ASN A 4 5.56 -3.13 16.05
C ASN A 4 4.81 -2.44 14.90
N ILE A 5 3.52 -2.75 14.72
CA ILE A 5 2.68 -2.15 13.67
C ILE A 5 1.66 -1.23 14.31
N ILE A 6 1.66 0.02 13.88
CA ILE A 6 0.63 1.00 14.24
C ILE A 6 -0.60 0.72 13.38
N GLY A 7 -1.80 0.95 13.92
CA GLY A 7 -3.06 0.72 13.21
C GLY A 7 -3.44 -0.75 13.04
N HIS A 8 -4.40 -1.01 12.15
CA HIS A 8 -4.91 -2.34 11.78
C HIS A 8 -5.25 -3.25 12.98
N LYS A 9 -5.86 -2.70 14.03
CA LYS A 9 -6.09 -3.39 15.32
C LYS A 9 -6.83 -4.70 15.17
N ASP A 10 -7.91 -4.72 14.40
CA ASP A 10 -8.74 -5.92 14.21
C ASP A 10 -8.00 -6.98 13.39
N THR A 11 -7.28 -6.57 12.33
CA THR A 11 -6.43 -7.45 11.55
C THR A 11 -5.37 -8.10 12.43
N LYS A 12 -4.64 -7.32 13.23
CA LYS A 12 -3.63 -7.85 14.17
C LYS A 12 -4.23 -8.87 15.12
N LYS A 13 -5.38 -8.55 15.74
CA LYS A 13 -6.05 -9.46 16.66
C LYS A 13 -6.45 -10.78 16.00
N GLN A 14 -7.02 -10.74 14.80
CA GLN A 14 -7.38 -11.96 14.06
C GLN A 14 -6.16 -12.78 13.67
N LEU A 15 -5.08 -12.14 13.25
CA LEU A 15 -3.82 -12.82 12.92
C LEU A 15 -3.18 -13.47 14.16
N GLU A 16 -3.19 -12.80 15.30
CA GLU A 16 -2.71 -13.41 16.57
C GLU A 16 -3.56 -14.62 17.01
N ILE A 17 -4.88 -14.54 16.85
CA ILE A 17 -5.77 -15.68 17.10
C ILE A 17 -5.39 -16.84 16.18
N ALA A 18 -5.20 -16.59 14.88
CA ALA A 18 -4.83 -17.63 13.92
C ALA A 18 -3.48 -18.29 14.28
N ILE A 19 -2.46 -17.50 14.63
CA ILE A 19 -1.15 -17.99 15.03
C ILE A 19 -1.25 -18.84 16.30
N ARG A 20 -1.89 -18.33 17.36
CA ARG A 20 -2.00 -19.03 18.63
C ARG A 20 -2.82 -20.31 18.51
N SER A 21 -3.93 -20.27 17.79
CA SER A 21 -4.78 -21.44 17.56
C SER A 21 -4.08 -22.52 16.74
N ALA A 22 -3.37 -22.15 15.67
CA ALA A 22 -2.59 -23.11 14.88
C ALA A 22 -1.50 -23.75 15.75
N LYS A 23 -0.77 -22.95 16.53
CA LYS A 23 0.26 -23.46 17.44
C LYS A 23 -0.31 -24.41 18.49
N SER A 24 -1.45 -24.07 19.14
CA SER A 24 -2.04 -24.92 20.18
C SER A 24 -2.55 -26.26 19.67
N ARG A 25 -2.97 -26.33 18.39
CA ARG A 25 -3.41 -27.57 17.74
C ARG A 25 -2.29 -28.29 16.96
N ASN A 26 -1.09 -27.68 16.93
CA ASN A 26 0.02 -28.17 16.11
C ASN A 26 -0.37 -28.33 14.63
N GLU A 27 -1.07 -27.33 14.09
CA GLU A 27 -1.56 -27.24 12.71
C GLU A 27 -0.88 -26.12 11.93
N ASN A 28 -1.00 -26.16 10.61
CA ASN A 28 -0.53 -25.08 9.76
C ASN A 28 -1.41 -23.82 9.92
N ILE A 29 -0.78 -22.64 9.94
CA ILE A 29 -1.50 -21.38 9.84
C ILE A 29 -2.15 -21.33 8.46
N PRO A 30 -3.45 -20.98 8.34
CA PRO A 30 -4.11 -20.88 7.05
C PRO A 30 -3.41 -19.90 6.12
N HIS A 31 -3.48 -20.12 4.80
CA HIS A 31 -2.97 -19.17 3.82
C HIS A 31 -3.74 -17.85 3.87
N ILE A 32 -3.02 -16.73 3.66
CA ILE A 32 -3.49 -15.38 3.95
C ILE A 32 -3.35 -14.50 2.71
N LEU A 33 -4.39 -13.74 2.41
CA LEU A 33 -4.35 -12.72 1.36
C LEU A 33 -4.49 -11.33 2.00
N PHE A 34 -3.50 -10.47 1.77
CA PHE A 34 -3.53 -9.05 2.08
C PHE A 34 -3.87 -8.27 0.81
N SER A 35 -5.03 -7.65 0.75
CA SER A 35 -5.43 -6.75 -0.33
C SER A 35 -5.42 -5.29 0.13
N GLY A 36 -5.35 -4.36 -0.80
CA GLY A 36 -5.51 -2.93 -0.52
C GLY A 36 -4.36 -2.06 -0.99
N VAL A 37 -4.40 -0.79 -0.58
CA VAL A 37 -3.54 0.28 -1.11
C VAL A 37 -2.04 -0.02 -0.98
N ALA A 38 -1.27 0.31 -2.02
CA ALA A 38 0.19 0.19 -1.99
C ALA A 38 0.80 1.06 -0.87
N GLY A 39 1.82 0.54 -0.17
CA GLY A 39 2.51 1.29 0.88
C GLY A 39 1.79 1.33 2.24
N CYS A 40 0.68 0.58 2.44
CA CYS A 40 -0.07 0.49 3.69
C CYS A 40 0.40 -0.63 4.64
N GLY A 41 1.60 -1.17 4.46
CA GLY A 41 2.23 -2.05 5.46
C GLY A 41 1.97 -3.55 5.29
N LYS A 42 1.44 -4.04 4.15
CA LYS A 42 1.20 -5.46 3.88
C LYS A 42 2.44 -6.33 4.09
N THR A 43 3.57 -5.93 3.51
CA THR A 43 4.87 -6.64 3.66
C THR A 43 5.36 -6.62 5.09
N THR A 44 5.26 -5.47 5.76
CA THR A 44 5.64 -5.32 7.18
C THR A 44 4.81 -6.24 8.07
N MET A 45 3.50 -6.36 7.80
CA MET A 45 2.61 -7.28 8.52
C MET A 45 3.04 -8.73 8.36
N GLY A 46 3.39 -9.15 7.15
CA GLY A 46 3.91 -10.51 6.90
C GLY A 46 5.20 -10.81 7.70
N ILE A 47 6.14 -9.87 7.73
CA ILE A 47 7.37 -10.00 8.50
C ILE A 47 7.09 -10.08 10.01
N GLU A 48 6.24 -9.20 10.54
CA GLU A 48 5.91 -9.23 11.97
C GLU A 48 5.12 -10.47 12.38
N MET A 49 4.31 -11.02 11.47
CA MET A 49 3.65 -12.30 11.66
C MET A 49 4.64 -13.45 11.79
N SER A 50 5.64 -13.54 10.91
CA SER A 50 6.65 -14.61 10.98
C SER A 50 7.43 -14.54 12.29
N ARG A 51 7.77 -13.33 12.75
CA ARG A 51 8.41 -13.10 14.05
C ARG A 51 7.51 -13.54 15.21
N ALA A 52 6.22 -13.16 15.18
CA ALA A 52 5.26 -13.54 16.21
C ALA A 52 5.01 -15.05 16.26
N ALA A 53 5.03 -15.73 15.13
CA ALA A 53 4.90 -17.18 15.02
C ALA A 53 6.21 -17.92 15.33
N ASN A 54 7.36 -17.23 15.32
CA ASN A 54 8.72 -17.78 15.43
C ASN A 54 9.00 -18.83 14.34
N VAL A 55 8.78 -18.44 13.09
CA VAL A 55 8.98 -19.27 11.87
C VAL A 55 9.78 -18.50 10.82
N ASP A 56 10.35 -19.23 9.87
CA ASP A 56 11.13 -18.66 8.78
C ASP A 56 10.23 -17.83 7.84
N PHE A 57 10.79 -16.75 7.29
CA PHE A 57 10.14 -15.88 6.32
C PHE A 57 10.90 -15.90 5.01
N LEU A 58 10.22 -16.29 3.93
CA LEU A 58 10.76 -16.38 2.58
C LEU A 58 9.97 -15.43 1.65
N ALA A 59 10.58 -14.32 1.25
CA ALA A 59 10.00 -13.43 0.24
C ALA A 59 10.40 -13.91 -1.17
N VAL A 60 9.41 -13.99 -2.06
CA VAL A 60 9.57 -14.52 -3.42
C VAL A 60 8.85 -13.61 -4.41
N SER A 61 9.43 -13.46 -5.61
CA SER A 61 8.79 -12.71 -6.69
C SER A 61 7.63 -13.52 -7.31
N PRO A 62 6.52 -12.90 -7.73
CA PRO A 62 5.47 -13.59 -8.48
C PRO A 62 5.97 -14.17 -9.82
N ASP A 63 7.01 -13.59 -10.43
CA ASP A 63 7.62 -14.07 -11.68
C ASP A 63 8.35 -15.42 -11.50
N ASP A 64 8.81 -15.71 -10.27
CA ASP A 64 9.44 -16.99 -9.93
C ASP A 64 8.47 -18.17 -9.97
N PHE A 65 7.16 -17.92 -10.09
CA PHE A 65 6.12 -18.94 -10.22
C PHE A 65 5.64 -19.13 -11.67
N SER A 66 6.51 -18.89 -12.65
CA SER A 66 6.15 -18.94 -14.08
C SER A 66 5.80 -20.35 -14.56
N ASP A 67 6.45 -21.39 -14.04
CA ASP A 67 6.24 -22.80 -14.40
C ASP A 67 6.58 -23.69 -13.20
N ARG A 68 6.47 -25.01 -13.39
CA ARG A 68 6.65 -26.04 -12.38
C ARG A 68 8.05 -26.07 -11.77
N GLU A 69 9.09 -26.10 -12.60
CA GLU A 69 10.49 -26.18 -12.14
C GLU A 69 10.90 -25.00 -11.24
N PRO A 70 10.58 -23.74 -11.60
CA PRO A 70 10.75 -22.62 -10.69
C PRO A 70 9.99 -22.78 -9.37
N VAL A 71 8.73 -23.22 -9.40
CA VAL A 71 7.93 -23.48 -8.20
C VAL A 71 8.60 -24.52 -7.29
N LEU A 72 9.04 -25.64 -7.84
CA LEU A 72 9.73 -26.67 -7.07
C LEU A 72 11.01 -26.13 -6.41
N ARG A 73 11.83 -25.35 -7.13
CA ARG A 73 13.03 -24.71 -6.55
C ARG A 73 12.75 -23.79 -5.38
N ILE A 74 11.58 -23.12 -5.38
CA ILE A 74 11.15 -22.30 -4.23
C ILE A 74 10.75 -23.18 -3.08
N LEU A 75 9.94 -24.22 -3.35
CA LEU A 75 9.43 -25.13 -2.34
C LEU A 75 10.55 -25.99 -1.70
N ASP A 76 11.64 -26.24 -2.42
CA ASP A 76 12.85 -26.88 -1.87
C ASP A 76 13.58 -26.04 -0.83
N LYS A 77 13.34 -24.70 -0.79
CA LYS A 77 13.90 -23.80 0.22
C LYS A 77 13.11 -23.77 1.53
N LEU A 78 11.97 -24.46 1.58
CA LEU A 78 11.14 -24.51 2.79
C LEU A 78 11.85 -25.28 3.91
N ASN A 79 11.44 -25.02 5.13
CA ASN A 79 12.04 -25.67 6.30
C ASN A 79 11.68 -27.16 6.37
N HIS A 80 12.66 -28.03 6.24
CA HIS A 80 12.54 -29.47 6.31
C HIS A 80 12.94 -30.07 7.68
N SER A 81 13.36 -29.25 8.66
CA SER A 81 14.00 -29.70 9.90
C SER A 81 13.13 -30.62 10.78
N ASN A 82 11.81 -30.58 10.62
CA ASN A 82 10.87 -31.33 11.43
C ASN A 82 10.19 -32.47 10.65
N TYR A 83 10.89 -33.02 9.64
CA TYR A 83 10.38 -34.08 8.79
C TYR A 83 11.45 -35.18 8.59
N ASP A 84 11.01 -36.42 8.49
CA ASP A 84 11.86 -37.54 8.11
C ASP A 84 12.05 -37.64 6.58
N GLU A 85 12.91 -38.57 6.13
CA GLU A 85 13.19 -38.81 4.69
C GLU A 85 11.92 -39.22 3.91
N ARG A 86 10.89 -39.70 4.59
CA ARG A 86 9.59 -40.10 4.01
C ARG A 86 8.57 -38.98 4.01
N GLY A 87 8.94 -37.80 4.53
CA GLY A 87 8.05 -36.64 4.65
C GLY A 87 7.06 -36.71 5.83
N ASN A 88 7.27 -37.62 6.79
CA ASN A 88 6.46 -37.66 8.00
C ASN A 88 6.98 -36.66 9.00
N ARG A 89 6.07 -35.99 9.71
CA ARG A 89 6.40 -35.02 10.73
C ARG A 89 7.00 -35.68 11.97
N THR A 90 8.17 -35.19 12.41
CA THR A 90 8.93 -35.73 13.53
C THR A 90 8.89 -34.84 14.80
N GLY A 91 8.26 -33.66 14.76
CA GLY A 91 8.25 -32.74 15.88
C GLY A 91 7.19 -31.64 15.79
N GLU A 92 7.45 -30.52 16.48
CA GLU A 92 6.59 -29.33 16.43
C GLU A 92 6.57 -28.77 14.99
N LEU A 93 5.38 -28.43 14.52
CA LEU A 93 5.22 -27.85 13.19
C LEU A 93 5.77 -26.41 13.17
N LYS A 94 6.77 -26.18 12.32
CA LYS A 94 7.34 -24.85 12.05
C LYS A 94 7.27 -24.54 10.55
N PRO A 95 6.08 -24.19 10.04
CA PRO A 95 5.91 -23.94 8.63
C PRO A 95 6.64 -22.67 8.22
N THR A 96 7.31 -22.67 7.06
CA THR A 96 7.85 -21.44 6.48
C THR A 96 6.72 -20.50 6.05
N MET A 97 6.78 -19.21 6.36
CA MET A 97 5.90 -18.21 5.77
C MET A 97 6.48 -17.73 4.45
N VAL A 98 5.83 -18.10 3.37
CA VAL A 98 6.18 -17.66 2.01
C VAL A 98 5.39 -16.40 1.69
N PHE A 99 6.08 -15.31 1.43
CA PHE A 99 5.47 -14.02 1.10
C PHE A 99 5.66 -13.69 -0.38
N VAL A 100 4.55 -13.38 -1.06
CA VAL A 100 4.57 -12.95 -2.46
C VAL A 100 3.91 -11.58 -2.56
N ASP A 101 4.72 -10.56 -2.87
CA ASP A 101 4.20 -9.20 -3.13
C ASP A 101 3.65 -9.10 -4.55
N GLU A 102 2.60 -8.30 -4.73
CA GLU A 102 1.87 -8.14 -5.99
C GLU A 102 1.52 -9.50 -6.63
N ILE A 103 0.99 -10.41 -5.81
CA ILE A 103 0.71 -11.81 -6.21
C ILE A 103 -0.22 -11.92 -7.43
N HIS A 104 -1.01 -10.89 -7.75
CA HIS A 104 -1.85 -10.83 -8.95
C HIS A 104 -1.03 -10.89 -10.25
N ARG A 105 0.26 -10.50 -10.20
CA ARG A 105 1.18 -10.59 -11.36
C ARG A 105 1.63 -12.02 -11.66
N MET A 106 1.34 -12.97 -10.76
CA MET A 106 1.70 -14.37 -10.96
C MET A 106 0.98 -14.94 -12.19
N PRO A 107 1.70 -15.59 -13.13
CA PRO A 107 1.09 -16.25 -14.29
C PRO A 107 0.01 -17.25 -13.87
N ARG A 108 -1.06 -17.38 -14.65
CA ARG A 108 -2.19 -18.31 -14.35
C ARG A 108 -1.71 -19.72 -14.06
N ARG A 109 -0.74 -20.23 -14.83
CA ARG A 109 -0.15 -21.55 -14.63
C ARG A 109 0.53 -21.67 -13.26
N GLY A 110 1.23 -20.63 -12.82
CA GLY A 110 1.81 -20.57 -11.48
C GLY A 110 0.76 -20.61 -10.38
N GLN A 111 -0.35 -19.87 -10.55
CA GLN A 111 -1.48 -19.90 -9.62
C GLN A 111 -2.10 -21.31 -9.50
N GLU A 112 -2.22 -22.05 -10.60
CA GLU A 112 -2.71 -23.42 -10.61
C GLU A 112 -1.78 -24.37 -9.86
N ILE A 113 -0.48 -24.35 -10.19
CA ILE A 113 0.53 -25.22 -9.56
C ILE A 113 0.64 -24.93 -8.06
N LEU A 114 0.78 -23.66 -7.70
CA LEU A 114 0.89 -23.24 -6.31
C LEU A 114 -0.40 -23.52 -5.54
N GLY A 115 -1.56 -23.36 -6.17
CA GLY A 115 -2.86 -23.70 -5.58
C GLY A 115 -3.00 -25.17 -5.21
N ILE A 116 -2.41 -26.08 -6.01
CA ILE A 116 -2.34 -27.53 -5.69
C ILE A 116 -1.39 -27.75 -4.51
N ALA A 117 -0.22 -27.11 -4.53
CA ALA A 117 0.75 -27.19 -3.44
C ALA A 117 0.19 -26.70 -2.09
N MET A 118 -0.58 -25.62 -2.10
CA MET A 118 -1.25 -25.06 -0.92
C MET A 118 -2.26 -26.00 -0.28
N GLU A 119 -2.91 -26.85 -1.08
CA GLU A 119 -3.98 -27.73 -0.61
C GLU A 119 -3.46 -29.12 -0.22
N LYS A 120 -2.62 -29.68 -1.07
CA LYS A 120 -2.19 -31.09 -0.95
C LYS A 120 -0.83 -31.26 -0.31
N PHE A 121 -0.01 -30.20 -0.24
CA PHE A 121 1.40 -30.25 0.15
C PHE A 121 2.19 -31.32 -0.62
N MET A 122 1.79 -31.57 -1.85
CA MET A 122 2.40 -32.48 -2.82
C MET A 122 2.23 -31.95 -4.22
N LEU A 123 3.21 -32.16 -5.07
CA LEU A 123 3.13 -31.93 -6.51
C LEU A 123 3.46 -33.20 -7.27
N GLU A 124 2.69 -33.48 -8.31
CA GLU A 124 2.94 -34.63 -9.17
C GLU A 124 4.26 -34.46 -9.94
N SER A 125 5.12 -35.47 -9.95
CA SER A 125 6.32 -35.48 -10.80
C SER A 125 5.91 -35.78 -12.24
N GLY A 126 6.26 -34.95 -13.21
CA GLY A 126 5.94 -35.18 -14.63
C GLY A 126 6.40 -36.53 -15.22
N LYS A 127 7.00 -37.41 -14.42
CA LYS A 127 7.37 -38.80 -14.77
C LYS A 127 6.51 -39.77 -13.96
N ALA A 128 5.78 -40.62 -14.65
CA ALA A 128 4.89 -41.67 -14.17
C ALA A 128 4.74 -41.82 -12.63
N ASN A 129 3.61 -41.33 -12.11
CA ASN A 129 3.13 -41.57 -10.73
C ASN A 129 4.10 -41.25 -9.57
N LYS A 130 5.07 -40.35 -9.75
CA LYS A 130 5.90 -39.88 -8.64
C LYS A 130 5.35 -38.52 -8.14
N TYR A 131 5.28 -38.39 -6.81
CA TYR A 131 4.88 -37.18 -6.14
C TYR A 131 6.09 -36.59 -5.43
N TYR A 132 6.24 -35.25 -5.52
CA TYR A 132 7.13 -34.48 -4.67
C TYR A 132 6.36 -34.07 -3.43
N TRP A 133 6.80 -34.54 -2.29
CA TRP A 133 6.30 -34.07 -1.01
C TRP A 133 6.85 -32.66 -0.72
N ILE A 134 6.00 -31.79 -0.13
CA ILE A 134 6.31 -30.40 0.18
C ILE A 134 6.10 -30.20 1.69
N PRO A 135 7.07 -29.63 2.43
CA PRO A 135 6.85 -29.23 3.81
C PRO A 135 5.68 -28.28 3.95
N TYR A 136 4.99 -28.33 5.09
CA TYR A 136 3.93 -27.36 5.36
C TYR A 136 4.45 -25.93 5.32
N PHE A 137 3.75 -25.08 4.64
CA PHE A 137 4.04 -23.64 4.54
C PHE A 137 2.76 -22.83 4.62
N THR A 138 2.90 -21.56 5.05
CA THR A 138 1.82 -20.60 4.97
C THR A 138 2.14 -19.60 3.87
N LEU A 139 1.32 -19.58 2.82
CA LEU A 139 1.43 -18.55 1.80
C LEU A 139 0.75 -17.26 2.28
N ILE A 140 1.46 -16.14 2.23
CA ILE A 140 0.95 -14.80 2.42
C ILE A 140 1.05 -14.09 1.07
N GLY A 141 -0.08 -13.91 0.39
CA GLY A 141 -0.16 -13.10 -0.82
C GLY A 141 -0.47 -11.65 -0.47
N ALA A 142 0.24 -10.71 -1.06
CA ALA A 142 -0.10 -9.30 -1.00
C ALA A 142 -0.47 -8.79 -2.39
N THR A 143 -1.52 -7.98 -2.50
CA THR A 143 -1.99 -7.45 -3.79
C THR A 143 -2.63 -6.08 -3.65
N THR A 144 -2.56 -5.30 -4.70
CA THR A 144 -3.36 -4.07 -4.88
C THR A 144 -4.65 -4.36 -5.66
N ASP A 145 -4.73 -5.48 -6.36
CA ASP A 145 -5.89 -5.91 -7.14
C ASP A 145 -6.14 -7.42 -6.97
N ASP A 146 -7.05 -7.79 -6.07
CA ASP A 146 -7.42 -9.17 -5.83
C ASP A 146 -8.39 -9.73 -6.90
N GLY A 147 -8.96 -8.86 -7.72
CA GLY A 147 -9.83 -9.23 -8.84
C GLY A 147 -9.08 -9.93 -9.98
N GLU A 148 -7.77 -9.66 -10.13
CA GLU A 148 -6.93 -10.30 -11.15
C GLU A 148 -6.51 -11.74 -10.79
N LEU A 149 -6.67 -12.14 -9.54
CA LEU A 149 -6.45 -13.53 -9.14
C LEU A 149 -7.55 -14.44 -9.69
N THR A 150 -7.17 -15.61 -10.18
CA THR A 150 -8.17 -16.63 -10.58
C THR A 150 -9.05 -17.01 -9.38
N LYS A 151 -10.35 -17.18 -9.60
CA LYS A 151 -11.29 -17.53 -8.53
C LYS A 151 -10.85 -18.76 -7.71
N PRO A 152 -10.44 -19.90 -8.35
CA PRO A 152 -9.98 -21.06 -7.59
C PRO A 152 -8.76 -20.78 -6.72
N PHE A 153 -7.79 -19.98 -7.20
CA PHE A 153 -6.60 -19.64 -6.43
C PHE A 153 -6.94 -18.72 -5.25
N ARG A 154 -7.77 -17.70 -5.48
CA ARG A 154 -8.23 -16.80 -4.44
C ARG A 154 -8.99 -17.52 -3.31
N GLU A 155 -9.75 -18.56 -3.62
CA GLU A 155 -10.48 -19.37 -2.63
C GLU A 155 -9.56 -20.20 -1.71
N LYS A 156 -8.30 -20.44 -2.08
CA LYS A 156 -7.32 -21.10 -1.20
C LYS A 156 -6.91 -20.25 0.00
N PHE A 157 -7.09 -18.94 -0.05
CA PHE A 157 -6.80 -18.03 1.04
C PHE A 157 -7.99 -17.98 2.00
N LYS A 158 -7.89 -18.71 3.12
CA LYS A 158 -8.96 -18.77 4.13
C LYS A 158 -9.05 -17.47 4.96
N LEU A 159 -7.94 -16.76 5.08
CA LEU A 159 -7.88 -15.47 5.77
C LEU A 159 -7.63 -14.36 4.75
N ARG A 160 -8.51 -13.35 4.74
CA ARG A 160 -8.41 -12.23 3.81
C ARG A 160 -8.56 -10.94 4.60
N PHE A 161 -7.64 -10.01 4.39
CA PHE A 161 -7.61 -8.74 5.09
C PHE A 161 -7.44 -7.59 4.11
N LEU A 162 -8.27 -6.58 4.26
CA LEU A 162 -8.16 -5.33 3.50
C LEU A 162 -7.30 -4.33 4.27
N PHE A 163 -6.25 -3.84 3.62
CA PHE A 163 -5.38 -2.79 4.13
C PHE A 163 -5.86 -1.45 3.58
N GLU A 164 -6.59 -0.73 4.39
CA GLU A 164 -7.04 0.63 4.12
C GLU A 164 -5.95 1.65 4.44
N THR A 165 -6.19 2.90 4.03
CA THR A 165 -5.33 4.01 4.41
C THR A 165 -5.45 4.31 5.90
N TYR A 166 -4.36 4.77 6.49
CA TYR A 166 -4.29 5.13 7.90
C TYR A 166 -4.94 6.48 8.18
N SER A 167 -5.41 6.65 9.40
CA SER A 167 -5.82 7.95 9.90
C SER A 167 -4.62 8.90 10.10
N GLU A 168 -4.88 10.20 10.10
CA GLU A 168 -3.83 11.22 10.34
C GLU A 168 -3.07 11.01 11.65
N PRO A 169 -3.72 10.70 12.80
CA PRO A 169 -3.01 10.39 14.04
C PRO A 169 -2.08 9.17 13.93
N GLU A 170 -2.53 8.09 13.28
CA GLU A 170 -1.72 6.88 13.09
C GLU A 170 -0.50 7.16 12.21
N ILE A 171 -0.67 7.94 11.13
CA ILE A 171 0.47 8.37 10.31
C ILE A 171 1.45 9.23 11.11
N ALA A 172 0.96 10.15 11.95
CA ALA A 172 1.84 10.97 12.78
C ALA A 172 2.65 10.11 13.77
N GLU A 173 2.04 9.07 14.34
CA GLU A 173 2.72 8.10 15.20
C GLU A 173 3.78 7.30 14.43
N ILE A 174 3.47 6.85 13.21
CA ILE A 174 4.42 6.17 12.31
C ILE A 174 5.62 7.06 12.02
N ILE A 175 5.39 8.35 11.74
CA ILE A 175 6.46 9.33 11.48
C ILE A 175 7.37 9.49 12.70
N LEU A 176 6.80 9.63 13.90
CA LEU A 176 7.58 9.75 15.13
C LEU A 176 8.45 8.52 15.39
N MET A 177 7.87 7.32 15.20
CA MET A 177 8.61 6.06 15.33
C MET A 177 9.75 5.96 14.29
N HIS A 178 9.53 6.34 13.05
CA HIS A 178 10.56 6.34 12.01
C HIS A 178 11.63 7.40 12.25
N ALA A 179 11.26 8.59 12.75
CA ALA A 179 12.22 9.64 13.13
C ALA A 179 13.22 9.15 14.19
N GLN A 180 12.77 8.38 15.19
CA GLN A 180 13.64 7.72 16.16
C GLN A 180 14.63 6.75 15.51
N ARG A 181 14.16 5.90 14.56
CA ARG A 181 15.03 4.98 13.82
C ARG A 181 16.08 5.70 12.97
N LEU A 182 15.73 6.88 12.44
CA LEU A 182 16.61 7.75 11.68
C LEU A 182 17.48 8.66 12.57
N GLN A 183 17.39 8.53 13.90
CA GLN A 183 18.09 9.36 14.88
C GLN A 183 17.86 10.87 14.62
N THR A 184 16.63 11.23 14.23
CA THR A 184 16.26 12.59 13.84
C THR A 184 15.21 13.14 14.80
N ILE A 185 15.40 14.39 15.23
CA ILE A 185 14.45 15.06 16.13
C ILE A 185 13.40 15.78 15.27
N ILE A 186 12.15 15.44 15.49
CA ILE A 186 11.00 16.08 14.83
C ILE A 186 9.96 16.52 15.87
N SER A 187 9.37 17.69 15.69
CA SER A 187 8.28 18.13 16.57
C SER A 187 6.97 17.41 16.24
N HIS A 188 6.10 17.20 17.24
CA HIS A 188 4.78 16.60 17.04
C HIS A 188 3.94 17.37 16.00
N LYS A 189 4.05 18.72 15.98
CA LYS A 189 3.38 19.56 15.00
C LYS A 189 3.90 19.30 13.59
N ALA A 190 5.22 19.08 13.42
CA ALA A 190 5.80 18.75 12.12
C ALA A 190 5.35 17.35 11.65
N ALA A 191 5.32 16.36 12.54
CA ALA A 191 4.80 15.03 12.23
C ALA A 191 3.35 15.07 11.73
N ARG A 192 2.48 15.84 12.40
CA ARG A 192 1.10 16.07 11.93
C ARG A 192 1.04 16.79 10.59
N THR A 193 1.90 17.81 10.38
CA THR A 193 1.96 18.54 9.09
C THR A 193 2.33 17.60 7.92
N ILE A 194 3.22 16.64 8.15
CA ILE A 194 3.53 15.59 7.17
C ILE A 194 2.35 14.62 7.01
N ALA A 195 1.74 14.19 8.13
CA ALA A 195 0.64 13.23 8.12
C ALA A 195 -0.54 13.72 7.26
N GLN A 196 -0.93 14.99 7.40
CA GLN A 196 -2.01 15.63 6.64
C GLN A 196 -1.82 15.55 5.12
N ARG A 197 -0.56 15.54 4.65
CA ARG A 197 -0.24 15.50 3.22
C ARG A 197 0.13 14.11 2.71
N SER A 198 0.22 13.13 3.61
CA SER A 198 0.67 11.77 3.29
C SER A 198 -0.43 10.86 2.74
N ARG A 199 -1.66 11.37 2.59
CA ARG A 199 -2.80 10.63 1.99
C ARG A 199 -3.18 9.35 2.77
N GLY A 200 -2.82 9.27 4.05
CA GLY A 200 -2.98 8.07 4.86
C GLY A 200 -2.07 6.90 4.45
N VAL A 201 -1.01 7.16 3.68
CA VAL A 201 -0.09 6.14 3.18
C VAL A 201 1.27 6.23 3.89
N PRO A 202 1.65 5.25 4.71
CA PRO A 202 2.92 5.23 5.45
C PRO A 202 4.16 5.44 4.58
N ARG A 203 4.23 4.79 3.41
CA ARG A 203 5.36 4.94 2.48
C ARG A 203 5.57 6.39 2.05
N THR A 204 4.48 7.11 1.74
CA THR A 204 4.52 8.53 1.40
C THR A 204 4.96 9.38 2.58
N ALA A 205 4.45 9.09 3.78
CA ALA A 205 4.79 9.80 5.00
C ALA A 205 6.28 9.69 5.35
N ILE A 206 6.83 8.47 5.23
CA ILE A 206 8.24 8.21 5.48
C ILE A 206 9.11 8.94 4.46
N SER A 207 8.77 8.92 3.18
CA SER A 207 9.47 9.67 2.14
C SER A 207 9.45 11.18 2.42
N PHE A 208 8.32 11.72 2.87
CA PHE A 208 8.23 13.14 3.27
C PHE A 208 9.05 13.46 4.51
N LEU A 209 9.11 12.55 5.48
CA LEU A 209 9.97 12.69 6.66
C LEU A 209 11.46 12.75 6.25
N GLU A 210 11.91 11.82 5.40
CA GLU A 210 13.31 11.77 4.93
C GLU A 210 13.68 13.05 4.18
N ARG A 211 12.85 13.51 3.27
CA ARG A 211 13.08 14.78 2.55
C ARG A 211 13.02 15.99 3.48
N SER A 212 12.18 15.98 4.50
CA SER A 212 12.13 17.06 5.50
C SER A 212 13.36 17.05 6.40
N ARG A 213 13.93 15.89 6.68
CA ARG A 213 15.24 15.76 7.36
C ARG A 213 16.35 16.36 6.51
N ASP A 214 16.40 16.02 5.22
CA ASP A 214 17.41 16.54 4.32
C ASP A 214 17.32 18.07 4.19
N TYR A 215 16.09 18.61 4.11
CA TYR A 215 15.87 20.05 4.13
C TYR A 215 16.30 20.71 5.45
N ALA A 216 15.99 20.09 6.59
CA ALA A 216 16.44 20.58 7.90
C ALA A 216 17.99 20.61 8.00
N HIS A 217 18.67 19.60 7.49
CA HIS A 217 20.13 19.59 7.36
C HIS A 217 20.64 20.73 6.49
N PHE A 218 20.01 20.97 5.34
CA PHE A 218 20.39 22.05 4.43
C PHE A 218 20.31 23.43 5.11
N ILE A 219 19.24 23.70 5.88
CA ILE A 219 19.10 24.95 6.64
C ILE A 219 19.80 24.95 8.00
N LYS A 220 20.63 23.91 8.29
CA LYS A 220 21.35 23.69 9.55
C LYS A 220 20.46 23.67 10.80
N ALA A 221 19.21 23.25 10.67
CA ALA A 221 18.29 23.10 11.79
C ALA A 221 18.55 21.77 12.53
N LYS A 222 18.59 21.83 13.87
CA LYS A 222 18.76 20.62 14.72
C LYS A 222 17.44 19.83 14.88
N VAL A 223 16.30 20.46 14.63
CA VAL A 223 14.97 19.89 14.83
C VAL A 223 14.13 20.15 13.58
N ILE A 224 13.43 19.14 13.10
CA ILE A 224 12.44 19.30 12.04
C ILE A 224 11.20 19.97 12.62
N THR A 225 11.02 21.26 12.31
CA THR A 225 9.85 22.04 12.73
C THR A 225 8.74 22.00 11.69
N SER A 226 7.52 22.32 12.08
CA SER A 226 6.39 22.44 11.13
C SER A 226 6.66 23.46 10.03
N GLN A 227 7.36 24.57 10.34
CA GLN A 227 7.72 25.56 9.35
C GLN A 227 8.72 25.01 8.33
N ALA A 228 9.77 24.31 8.78
CA ALA A 228 10.73 23.65 7.88
C ALA A 228 10.05 22.64 6.95
N VAL A 229 9.07 21.87 7.46
CA VAL A 229 8.26 20.96 6.65
C VAL A 229 7.44 21.71 5.60
N LEU A 230 6.79 22.81 5.97
CA LEU A 230 5.99 23.59 5.03
C LEU A 230 6.85 24.23 3.93
N ASP A 231 8.03 24.74 4.29
CA ASP A 231 8.95 25.33 3.33
C ASP A 231 9.51 24.27 2.39
N ASN A 232 9.82 23.08 2.91
CA ASN A 232 10.20 21.95 2.08
C ASN A 232 9.07 21.52 1.12
N PHE A 233 7.80 21.46 1.57
CA PHE A 233 6.67 21.15 0.70
C PHE A 233 6.50 22.16 -0.42
N LYS A 234 6.74 23.45 -0.16
CA LYS A 234 6.76 24.48 -1.22
C LYS A 234 7.82 24.19 -2.27
N THR A 235 9.05 23.81 -1.86
CA THR A 235 10.12 23.46 -2.80
C THR A 235 9.80 22.20 -3.62
N MET A 236 9.01 21.29 -3.04
CA MET A 236 8.54 20.06 -3.70
C MET A 236 7.30 20.26 -4.59
N GLY A 237 6.68 21.46 -4.58
CA GLY A 237 5.43 21.71 -5.27
C GLY A 237 4.25 20.93 -4.70
N ILE A 238 4.27 20.64 -3.40
CA ILE A 238 3.19 19.90 -2.70
C ILE A 238 2.34 20.90 -1.93
N ASP A 239 1.05 20.86 -2.17
CA ASP A 239 0.10 21.80 -1.59
C ASP A 239 -0.44 21.40 -0.21
N SER A 240 -1.44 22.17 0.27
CA SER A 240 -2.07 21.95 1.57
C SER A 240 -2.83 20.61 1.69
N LYS A 241 -3.34 20.07 0.59
CA LYS A 241 -4.03 18.75 0.52
C LYS A 241 -3.08 17.60 0.11
N GLY A 242 -1.79 17.90 -0.09
CA GLY A 242 -0.81 16.92 -0.55
C GLY A 242 -0.87 16.65 -2.06
N LEU A 243 -1.45 17.56 -2.86
CA LEU A 243 -1.44 17.46 -4.31
C LEU A 243 -0.08 17.86 -4.87
N THR A 244 0.34 17.11 -5.88
CA THR A 244 1.52 17.41 -6.69
C THR A 244 1.15 18.31 -7.87
N GLY A 245 2.16 18.88 -8.54
CA GLY A 245 1.93 19.69 -9.74
C GLY A 245 1.16 18.96 -10.86
N ALA A 246 1.36 17.64 -11.00
CA ALA A 246 0.63 16.82 -11.96
C ALA A 246 -0.88 16.77 -11.66
N GLU A 247 -1.23 16.53 -10.39
CA GLU A 247 -2.64 16.47 -9.94
C GLU A 247 -3.32 17.84 -10.05
N ILE A 248 -2.60 18.91 -9.70
CA ILE A 248 -3.09 20.28 -9.88
C ILE A 248 -3.33 20.57 -11.38
N LYS A 249 -2.41 20.15 -12.26
CA LYS A 249 -2.58 20.31 -13.71
C LYS A 249 -3.82 19.59 -14.22
N ILE A 250 -4.10 18.39 -13.75
CA ILE A 250 -5.30 17.63 -14.10
C ILE A 250 -6.56 18.36 -13.63
N LEU A 251 -6.59 18.81 -12.38
CA LEU A 251 -7.72 19.59 -11.87
C LEU A 251 -7.95 20.90 -12.66
N LYS A 252 -6.88 21.61 -13.06
CA LYS A 252 -6.98 22.80 -13.94
C LYS A 252 -7.56 22.44 -15.30
N THR A 253 -7.13 21.32 -15.89
CA THR A 253 -7.68 20.85 -17.17
C THR A 253 -9.18 20.55 -17.06
N LEU A 254 -9.60 19.90 -15.98
CA LEU A 254 -11.01 19.63 -15.72
C LEU A 254 -11.79 20.92 -15.38
N TYR A 255 -11.17 21.90 -14.74
CA TYR A 255 -11.78 23.18 -14.40
C TYR A 255 -12.13 24.01 -15.63
N THR A 256 -11.25 24.03 -16.61
CA THR A 256 -11.42 24.79 -17.86
C THR A 256 -12.41 24.13 -18.83
N SER A 257 -12.67 22.84 -18.66
CA SER A 257 -13.62 22.10 -19.48
C SER A 257 -15.05 22.27 -18.99
N LYS A 258 -15.97 22.58 -19.91
CA LYS A 258 -17.42 22.58 -19.64
C LYS A 258 -18.05 21.19 -19.71
N GLU A 259 -17.39 20.27 -20.39
CA GLU A 259 -17.84 18.89 -20.65
C GLU A 259 -16.94 17.86 -19.96
N PRO A 260 -17.47 16.67 -19.65
CA PRO A 260 -16.67 15.58 -19.11
C PRO A 260 -15.52 15.20 -20.06
N ILE A 261 -14.30 15.03 -19.55
CA ILE A 261 -13.12 14.67 -20.34
C ILE A 261 -12.91 13.16 -20.29
N GLY A 262 -12.83 12.51 -21.46
CA GLY A 262 -12.47 11.10 -21.60
C GLY A 262 -11.01 10.84 -21.15
N LEU A 263 -10.71 9.58 -20.77
CA LEU A 263 -9.36 9.20 -20.27
C LEU A 263 -8.26 9.56 -21.27
N ASP A 264 -8.47 9.28 -22.54
CA ASP A 264 -7.47 9.47 -23.57
C ASP A 264 -7.12 10.95 -23.76
N ASN A 265 -8.11 11.80 -23.81
CA ASN A 265 -7.92 13.25 -23.92
C ASN A 265 -7.27 13.81 -22.65
N LEU A 266 -7.68 13.34 -21.48
CA LEU A 266 -7.08 13.78 -20.22
C LEU A 266 -5.60 13.38 -20.13
N ALA A 267 -5.24 12.16 -20.57
CA ALA A 267 -3.86 11.69 -20.62
C ALA A 267 -2.98 12.56 -21.53
N ILE A 268 -3.48 12.88 -22.73
CA ILE A 268 -2.78 13.73 -23.70
C ILE A 268 -2.57 15.14 -23.13
N VAL A 269 -3.63 15.79 -22.67
CA VAL A 269 -3.57 17.19 -22.20
C VAL A 269 -2.73 17.33 -20.93
N SER A 270 -2.83 16.37 -20.00
CA SER A 270 -2.03 16.37 -18.77
C SER A 270 -0.57 15.92 -19.00
N ASN A 271 -0.27 15.27 -20.13
CA ASN A 271 0.99 14.58 -20.40
C ASN A 271 1.30 13.48 -19.38
N GLU A 272 0.27 12.72 -19.01
CA GLU A 272 0.36 11.63 -18.06
C GLU A 272 0.03 10.30 -18.73
N ALA A 273 0.70 9.22 -18.33
CA ALA A 273 0.37 7.88 -18.81
C ALA A 273 -1.04 7.48 -18.31
N LYS A 274 -1.86 6.88 -19.19
CA LYS A 274 -3.21 6.40 -18.84
C LYS A 274 -3.21 5.53 -17.58
N LYS A 275 -2.23 4.65 -17.46
CA LYS A 275 -2.06 3.77 -16.31
C LYS A 275 -1.83 4.57 -15.01
N ASN A 276 -0.97 5.59 -15.03
CA ASN A 276 -0.74 6.46 -13.88
C ASN A 276 -2.00 7.24 -13.49
N LEU A 277 -2.74 7.73 -14.48
CA LEU A 277 -4.03 8.40 -14.24
C LEU A 277 -5.00 7.47 -13.51
N THR A 278 -5.23 6.27 -14.04
CA THR A 278 -6.26 5.35 -13.52
C THR A 278 -5.89 4.66 -12.22
N GLU A 279 -4.61 4.35 -12.01
CA GLU A 279 -4.16 3.58 -10.85
C GLU A 279 -3.70 4.46 -9.67
N THR A 280 -3.24 5.68 -9.95
CA THR A 280 -2.62 6.53 -8.92
C THR A 280 -3.39 7.83 -8.69
N ILE A 281 -3.58 8.61 -9.74
CA ILE A 281 -4.06 9.99 -9.64
C ILE A 281 -5.57 10.04 -9.42
N GLU A 282 -6.35 9.41 -10.30
CA GLU A 282 -7.83 9.43 -10.20
C GLU A 282 -8.33 8.87 -8.86
N PRO A 283 -7.87 7.69 -8.37
CA PRO A 283 -8.34 7.18 -7.10
C PRO A 283 -8.06 8.13 -5.93
N PHE A 284 -6.96 8.86 -5.98
CA PHE A 284 -6.64 9.84 -4.96
C PHE A 284 -7.56 11.07 -5.05
N LEU A 285 -7.69 11.68 -6.22
CA LEU A 285 -8.54 12.87 -6.42
C LEU A 285 -10.01 12.59 -6.11
N ILE A 286 -10.50 11.39 -6.46
CA ILE A 286 -11.86 10.95 -6.13
C ILE A 286 -12.05 10.79 -4.62
N ARG A 287 -11.10 10.13 -3.92
CA ARG A 287 -11.16 10.00 -2.45
C ARG A 287 -11.11 11.35 -1.73
N GLN A 288 -10.39 12.32 -2.28
CA GLN A 288 -10.36 13.69 -1.76
C GLN A 288 -11.62 14.50 -2.13
N GLY A 289 -12.54 13.92 -2.88
CA GLY A 289 -13.76 14.59 -3.33
C GLY A 289 -13.51 15.73 -4.32
N LEU A 290 -12.33 15.77 -4.99
CA LEU A 290 -11.95 16.85 -5.91
C LEU A 290 -12.37 16.58 -7.35
N MET A 291 -12.62 15.31 -7.67
CA MET A 291 -12.99 14.82 -9.00
C MET A 291 -14.03 13.71 -8.90
N VAL A 292 -14.87 13.60 -9.91
CA VAL A 292 -15.81 12.47 -10.09
C VAL A 292 -15.63 11.84 -11.47
N ARG A 293 -15.90 10.54 -11.55
CA ARG A 293 -15.95 9.78 -12.79
C ARG A 293 -17.40 9.50 -13.16
N SER A 294 -17.76 9.81 -14.38
CA SER A 294 -19.07 9.52 -14.98
C SER A 294 -18.94 8.59 -16.18
N GLY A 295 -20.04 8.08 -16.70
CA GLY A 295 -20.04 7.29 -17.94
C GLY A 295 -19.54 8.06 -19.18
N LYS A 296 -19.57 9.40 -19.15
CA LYS A 296 -19.10 10.27 -20.23
C LYS A 296 -17.65 10.75 -20.04
N GLY A 297 -17.06 10.58 -18.87
CA GLY A 297 -15.69 11.03 -18.57
C GLY A 297 -15.50 11.52 -17.13
N ARG A 298 -14.49 12.38 -16.93
CA ARG A 298 -14.08 12.93 -15.65
C ARG A 298 -14.52 14.39 -15.55
N LEU A 299 -14.94 14.76 -14.35
CA LEU A 299 -15.38 16.11 -14.01
C LEU A 299 -14.75 16.57 -12.72
N ILE A 300 -14.46 17.85 -12.62
CA ILE A 300 -14.10 18.47 -11.34
C ILE A 300 -15.35 18.69 -10.49
N THR A 301 -15.23 18.49 -9.19
CA THR A 301 -16.31 18.77 -8.22
C THR A 301 -16.29 20.25 -7.79
N ASP A 302 -17.32 20.68 -7.08
CA ASP A 302 -17.36 22.02 -6.46
C ASP A 302 -16.22 22.18 -5.44
N GLU A 303 -15.89 21.13 -4.69
CA GLU A 303 -14.75 21.14 -3.76
C GLU A 303 -13.41 21.27 -4.50
N GLY A 304 -13.27 20.60 -5.64
CA GLY A 304 -12.10 20.75 -6.52
C GLY A 304 -11.97 22.16 -7.08
N ARG A 305 -13.06 22.79 -7.47
CA ARG A 305 -13.10 24.20 -7.92
C ARG A 305 -12.67 25.15 -6.80
N LYS A 306 -13.28 25.05 -5.63
CA LYS A 306 -12.92 25.84 -4.44
C LYS A 306 -11.46 25.69 -4.07
N HIS A 307 -10.91 24.49 -4.20
CA HIS A 307 -9.51 24.22 -3.90
C HIS A 307 -8.56 24.96 -4.86
N LEU A 308 -8.86 24.97 -6.17
CA LEU A 308 -8.05 25.69 -7.16
C LEU A 308 -8.16 27.21 -6.99
N GLU A 309 -9.34 27.72 -6.74
CA GLU A 309 -9.62 29.16 -6.54
C GLU A 309 -8.98 29.68 -5.23
N GLY A 310 -9.14 28.92 -4.14
CA GLY A 310 -8.61 29.31 -2.82
C GLY A 310 -7.09 29.30 -2.69
N ASN A 311 -6.38 28.59 -3.57
CA ASN A 311 -4.91 28.52 -3.58
C ASN A 311 -4.29 29.34 -4.73
N ASP A 312 -5.05 30.20 -5.40
CA ASP A 312 -4.60 31.05 -6.53
C ASP A 312 -3.91 30.28 -7.68
N TYR A 313 -4.29 29.01 -7.86
CA TYR A 313 -3.73 28.19 -8.93
C TYR A 313 -4.15 28.62 -10.34
N LEU A 314 -5.19 29.45 -10.45
CA LEU A 314 -5.75 29.92 -11.72
C LEU A 314 -5.13 31.25 -12.18
N GLY A 315 -4.29 31.89 -11.34
CA GLY A 315 -3.71 33.20 -11.63
C GLY A 315 -4.76 34.32 -11.66
N VAL A 316 -5.97 34.03 -11.18
CA VAL A 316 -7.03 35.01 -10.98
C VAL A 316 -6.92 35.46 -9.54
N SER A 317 -6.12 36.49 -9.29
CA SER A 317 -6.28 37.28 -8.06
C SER A 317 -7.73 37.74 -8.00
N ILE A 318 -8.55 37.02 -7.25
CA ILE A 318 -9.82 37.60 -6.79
C ILE A 318 -9.40 38.75 -5.88
N ARG A 319 -9.20 39.95 -6.47
CA ARG A 319 -9.30 41.15 -5.68
C ARG A 319 -10.67 41.06 -5.02
N LYS A 320 -10.71 40.80 -3.71
CA LYS A 320 -11.85 41.16 -2.89
C LYS A 320 -12.07 42.63 -3.21
N GLN A 321 -13.03 42.93 -4.09
CA GLN A 321 -13.63 44.24 -4.11
C GLN A 321 -14.25 44.38 -2.73
N GLU A 322 -13.55 45.04 -1.84
CA GLU A 322 -14.18 45.73 -0.74
C GLU A 322 -15.22 46.62 -1.42
N ILE A 323 -16.47 46.19 -1.34
CA ILE A 323 -17.60 47.01 -1.65
C ILE A 323 -17.53 48.10 -0.57
N ASP A 324 -17.07 49.27 -0.98
CA ASP A 324 -17.07 50.47 -0.16
C ASP A 324 -18.52 50.66 0.34
N PRO A 325 -18.75 50.60 1.66
CA PRO A 325 -20.10 50.74 2.21
C PRO A 325 -20.75 52.10 1.93
N ASP A 326 -20.01 53.07 1.43
CA ASP A 326 -20.48 54.41 1.21
C ASP A 326 -21.05 54.67 -0.21
N TYR A 327 -21.12 53.67 -1.09
CA TYR A 327 -21.68 53.81 -2.45
C TYR A 327 -23.18 53.50 -2.56
N VAL A 328 -23.91 53.45 -1.45
CA VAL A 328 -25.37 53.30 -1.43
C VAL A 328 -26.00 54.55 -0.78
N ARG A 329 -25.72 55.72 -1.30
CA ARG A 329 -26.52 56.94 -1.07
C ARG A 329 -26.15 58.01 -2.09
N SER A 330 -26.77 57.97 -3.24
CA SER A 330 -27.13 59.16 -4.01
C SER A 330 -28.16 58.79 -5.07
#